data_db30967b066e24281c467ca1032fe581
#
_entry.id   db30967b066e24281c467ca1032fe581
#
_cell.length_a   1.000
_cell.length_b   1.000
_cell.length_c   1.000
_cell.angle_alpha   90.00
_cell.angle_beta   90.00
_cell.angle_gamma   90.00
#
_symmetry.space_group_name_H-M   'P 1'
#
loop_
_entity.id
_entity.type
_entity.pdbx_description
1 polymer ?
#
loop_
_entity_poly.entity_id
_entity_poly.type
_entity_poly.pdbx_seq_one_letter_code
_entity_poly.pdbx_strand_id
1 'polypeptide(L)'
;MATTAPQSERLDLLNALARKVLWLSSWTIHHANHIRANVDGLKVGGHQASSASLATIMSALYFSVLRPEDRVAVKPHASPVFHAIQYLFGRQTKEKLENFRGFKGAQSYPSRTKDTDDVDFSTGSVGLGVAQTLFS
;
A
#
# COMPACT_ATOMS: atom_id res chain seq x y z
N MET A 1 -23.26 0.44 23.92
CA MET A 1 -23.47 1.49 22.90
C MET A 1 -22.10 2.02 22.49
N ALA A 2 -21.67 1.76 21.27
CA ALA A 2 -20.41 2.34 20.76
C ALA A 2 -20.68 3.81 20.47
N THR A 3 -20.05 4.71 21.23
CA THR A 3 -20.11 6.17 21.00
C THR A 3 -19.41 6.44 19.69
N THR A 4 -20.16 6.79 18.65
CA THR A 4 -19.58 7.21 17.37
C THR A 4 -18.88 8.54 17.60
N ALA A 5 -17.57 8.60 17.36
CA ALA A 5 -16.81 9.83 17.45
C ALA A 5 -17.42 10.92 16.55
N PRO A 6 -17.36 12.20 16.95
CA PRO A 6 -17.81 13.33 16.12
C PRO A 6 -17.21 13.27 14.72
N GLN A 7 -17.94 13.70 13.71
CA GLN A 7 -17.50 13.66 12.32
C GLN A 7 -16.17 14.39 12.07
N SER A 8 -15.94 15.52 12.76
CA SER A 8 -14.68 16.27 12.72
C SER A 8 -13.49 15.44 13.22
N GLU A 9 -13.63 14.79 14.37
CA GLU A 9 -12.59 13.96 14.96
C GLU A 9 -12.24 12.76 14.05
N ARG A 10 -13.25 12.15 13.41
CA ARG A 10 -13.06 11.09 12.43
C ARG A 10 -12.29 11.58 11.20
N LEU A 11 -12.57 12.78 10.70
CA LEU A 11 -11.83 13.38 9.58
C LEU A 11 -10.38 13.70 9.95
N ASP A 12 -10.14 14.20 11.15
CA ASP A 12 -8.78 14.48 11.64
C ASP A 12 -7.95 13.21 11.74
N LEU A 13 -8.55 12.11 12.22
CA LEU A 13 -7.91 10.81 12.26
C LEU A 13 -7.59 10.29 10.85
N LEU A 14 -8.53 10.36 9.91
CA LEU A 14 -8.30 9.96 8.52
C LEU A 14 -7.18 10.77 7.86
N ASN A 15 -7.13 12.08 8.11
CA ASN A 15 -6.06 12.95 7.64
C ASN A 15 -4.70 12.56 8.24
N ALA A 16 -4.65 12.21 9.52
CA ALA A 16 -3.44 11.75 10.18
C ALA A 16 -2.96 10.41 9.58
N LEU A 17 -3.87 9.48 9.34
CA LEU A 17 -3.58 8.20 8.68
C LEU A 17 -3.09 8.41 7.24
N ALA A 18 -3.73 9.28 6.45
CA ALA A 18 -3.31 9.58 5.08
C ALA A 18 -1.89 10.17 5.02
N ARG A 19 -1.55 11.09 5.94
CA ARG A 19 -0.18 11.62 6.07
C ARG A 19 0.82 10.51 6.45
N LYS A 20 0.45 9.61 7.34
CA LYS A 20 1.30 8.47 7.73
C LYS A 20 1.51 7.49 6.57
N VAL A 21 0.46 7.19 5.81
CA VAL A 21 0.55 6.37 4.59
C VAL A 21 1.45 7.01 3.54
N LEU A 22 1.29 8.32 3.31
CA LEU A 22 2.15 9.07 2.38
C LEU A 22 3.62 9.01 2.82
N TRP A 23 3.89 9.21 4.10
CA TRP A 23 5.25 9.15 4.63
C TRP A 23 5.84 7.74 4.48
N LEU A 24 5.12 6.69 4.91
CA LEU A 24 5.58 5.31 4.84
C LEU A 24 5.85 4.86 3.40
N SER A 25 4.95 5.18 2.46
CA SER A 25 5.11 4.80 1.06
C SER A 25 6.30 5.50 0.40
N SER A 26 6.49 6.79 0.69
CA SER A 26 7.64 7.55 0.21
C SER A 26 8.95 7.06 0.82
N TRP A 27 8.94 6.79 2.13
CA TRP A 27 10.09 6.26 2.86
C TRP A 27 10.48 4.87 2.34
N THR A 28 9.54 3.97 2.09
CA THR A 28 9.79 2.63 1.55
C THR A 28 10.58 2.70 0.23
N ILE A 29 10.16 3.59 -0.68
CA ILE A 29 10.86 3.80 -1.96
C ILE A 29 12.25 4.44 -1.72
N HIS A 30 12.32 5.43 -0.86
CA HIS A 30 13.58 6.10 -0.52
C HIS A 30 14.58 5.13 0.12
N HIS A 31 14.13 4.34 1.10
CA HIS A 31 14.94 3.33 1.77
C HIS A 31 15.53 2.34 0.76
N ALA A 32 14.70 1.80 -0.13
CA ALA A 32 15.14 0.83 -1.15
C ALA A 32 16.20 1.38 -2.11
N ASN A 33 16.15 2.70 -2.42
CA ASN A 33 17.03 3.30 -3.42
C ASN A 33 18.26 4.01 -2.84
N HIS A 34 18.24 4.40 -1.55
CA HIS A 34 19.27 5.28 -0.97
C HIS A 34 19.83 4.82 0.37
N ILE A 35 19.12 3.96 1.11
CA ILE A 35 19.54 3.54 2.45
C ILE A 35 19.99 2.08 2.44
N ARG A 36 19.20 1.20 1.83
CA ARG A 36 19.53 -0.23 1.72
C ARG A 36 20.79 -0.40 0.88
N ALA A 37 21.73 -1.24 1.38
CA ALA A 37 22.93 -1.59 0.61
C ALA A 37 22.56 -2.16 -0.76
N ASN A 38 23.17 -1.61 -1.80
CA ASN A 38 22.95 -1.98 -3.19
C ASN A 38 24.28 -2.44 -3.80
N VAL A 39 24.37 -3.73 -4.13
CA VAL A 39 25.63 -4.37 -4.55
C VAL A 39 26.02 -3.98 -5.98
N ASP A 40 25.03 -3.72 -6.84
CA ASP A 40 25.24 -3.42 -8.27
C ASP A 40 25.14 -1.93 -8.61
N GLY A 41 24.85 -1.07 -7.64
CA GLY A 41 24.70 0.37 -7.83
C GLY A 41 23.43 0.78 -8.61
N LEU A 42 22.58 -0.18 -9.00
CA LEU A 42 21.37 0.09 -9.74
C LEU A 42 20.23 0.54 -8.81
N LYS A 43 19.43 1.49 -9.24
CA LYS A 43 18.23 1.90 -8.50
C LYS A 43 17.19 0.77 -8.49
N VAL A 44 16.65 0.48 -7.31
CA VAL A 44 15.55 -0.48 -7.15
C VAL A 44 14.27 0.00 -7.84
N GLY A 45 14.13 1.32 -7.98
CA GLY A 45 12.95 1.94 -8.58
C GLY A 45 11.82 2.15 -7.58
N GLY A 46 10.63 2.41 -8.10
CA GLY A 46 9.43 2.79 -7.36
C GLY A 46 8.89 4.13 -7.85
N HIS A 47 7.62 4.41 -7.56
CA HIS A 47 6.92 5.57 -8.12
C HIS A 47 6.37 6.43 -6.97
N GLN A 48 7.20 7.36 -6.44
CA GLN A 48 6.81 8.24 -5.35
C GLN A 48 5.62 9.13 -5.73
N ALA A 49 5.64 9.72 -6.93
CA ALA A 49 4.55 10.58 -7.40
C ALA A 49 3.22 9.82 -7.54
N SER A 50 3.25 8.60 -8.10
CA SER A 50 2.06 7.76 -8.19
C SER A 50 1.54 7.35 -6.80
N SER A 51 2.43 7.05 -5.87
CA SER A 51 2.07 6.75 -4.48
C SER A 51 1.45 7.98 -3.81
N ALA A 52 2.06 9.14 -3.94
CA ALA A 52 1.54 10.39 -3.35
C ALA A 52 0.15 10.75 -3.87
N SER A 53 -0.08 10.61 -5.18
CA SER A 53 -1.38 10.91 -5.80
C SER A 53 -2.52 10.00 -5.32
N LEU A 54 -2.22 8.81 -4.85
CA LEU A 54 -3.21 7.82 -4.41
C LEU A 54 -3.33 7.69 -2.89
N ALA A 55 -2.41 8.28 -2.11
CA ALA A 55 -2.36 8.10 -0.66
C ALA A 55 -3.67 8.48 0.04
N THR A 56 -4.26 9.62 -0.29
CA THR A 56 -5.53 10.09 0.32
C THR A 56 -6.70 9.20 -0.09
N ILE A 57 -6.82 8.87 -1.38
CA ILE A 57 -7.92 8.04 -1.91
C ILE A 57 -7.86 6.65 -1.29
N MET A 58 -6.69 6.02 -1.29
CA MET A 58 -6.49 4.69 -0.72
C MET A 58 -6.70 4.67 0.80
N SER A 59 -6.28 5.72 1.50
CA SER A 59 -6.53 5.82 2.94
C SER A 59 -8.02 5.95 3.25
N ALA A 60 -8.74 6.80 2.54
CA ALA A 60 -10.20 6.92 2.72
C ALA A 60 -10.90 5.59 2.41
N LEU A 61 -10.51 4.93 1.33
CA LEU A 61 -11.05 3.64 0.93
C LEU A 61 -10.86 2.59 2.02
N TYR A 62 -9.62 2.31 2.42
CA TYR A 62 -9.29 1.23 3.34
C TYR A 62 -9.69 1.49 4.80
N PHE A 63 -9.61 2.74 5.27
CA PHE A 63 -9.91 3.05 6.67
C PHE A 63 -11.36 3.49 6.93
N SER A 64 -12.16 3.74 5.89
CA SER A 64 -13.50 4.28 6.10
C SER A 64 -14.61 3.68 5.24
N VAL A 65 -14.30 3.13 4.07
CA VAL A 65 -15.31 2.75 3.06
C VAL A 65 -15.43 1.24 2.90
N LEU A 66 -14.30 0.53 2.74
CA LEU A 66 -14.31 -0.91 2.45
C LEU A 66 -14.97 -1.72 3.56
N ARG A 67 -15.73 -2.71 3.16
CA ARG A 67 -16.35 -3.75 3.98
C ARG A 67 -15.56 -5.06 3.83
N PRO A 68 -15.73 -6.03 4.74
CA PRO A 68 -15.01 -7.31 4.68
C PRO A 68 -15.23 -8.10 3.39
N GLU A 69 -16.38 -7.91 2.74
CA GLU A 69 -16.73 -8.58 1.48
C GLU A 69 -16.19 -7.90 0.22
N ASP A 70 -15.76 -6.64 0.33
CA ASP A 70 -15.25 -5.88 -0.81
C ASP A 70 -13.89 -6.40 -1.27
N ARG A 71 -13.61 -6.30 -2.56
CA ARG A 71 -12.36 -6.74 -3.18
C ARG A 71 -11.71 -5.60 -3.94
N VAL A 72 -10.39 -5.48 -3.83
CA VAL A 72 -9.62 -4.37 -4.41
C VAL A 72 -8.48 -4.88 -5.28
N ALA A 73 -8.50 -4.53 -6.56
CA ALA A 73 -7.34 -4.73 -7.44
C ALA A 73 -6.41 -3.52 -7.34
N VAL A 74 -5.32 -3.68 -6.61
CA VAL A 74 -4.35 -2.60 -6.37
C VAL A 74 -3.49 -2.37 -7.60
N LYS A 75 -3.46 -1.13 -8.10
CA LYS A 75 -2.54 -0.74 -9.18
C LYS A 75 -1.08 -0.93 -8.74
N PRO A 76 -0.24 -1.64 -9.51
CA PRO A 76 1.16 -1.91 -9.14
C PRO A 76 1.98 -0.66 -8.80
N HIS A 77 1.76 0.46 -9.48
CA HIS A 77 2.44 1.73 -9.21
C HIS A 77 2.09 2.34 -7.85
N ALA A 78 1.01 1.88 -7.22
CA ALA A 78 0.58 2.26 -5.88
C ALA A 78 0.87 1.18 -4.82
N SER A 79 1.62 0.12 -5.17
CA SER A 79 1.96 -0.93 -4.22
C SER A 79 2.61 -0.43 -2.92
N PRO A 80 3.49 0.60 -2.91
CA PRO A 80 4.00 1.15 -1.66
C PRO A 80 2.92 1.72 -0.75
N VAL A 81 1.88 2.33 -1.31
CA VAL A 81 0.70 2.82 -0.54
C VAL A 81 -0.08 1.66 0.06
N PHE A 82 -0.32 0.63 -0.74
CA PHE A 82 -0.99 -0.59 -0.27
C PHE A 82 -0.22 -1.24 0.88
N HIS A 83 1.08 -1.50 0.71
CA HIS A 83 1.91 -2.09 1.77
C HIS A 83 1.99 -1.21 3.02
N ALA A 84 2.02 0.12 2.87
CA ALA A 84 1.96 1.05 4.00
C ALA A 84 0.64 0.91 4.78
N ILE A 85 -0.49 0.80 4.09
CA ILE A 85 -1.80 0.58 4.71
C ILE A 85 -1.83 -0.78 5.41
N GLN A 86 -1.37 -1.84 4.76
CA GLN A 86 -1.30 -3.17 5.36
C GLN A 86 -0.39 -3.22 6.59
N TYR A 87 0.70 -2.45 6.59
CA TYR A 87 1.55 -2.28 7.77
C TYR A 87 0.79 -1.61 8.93
N LEU A 88 -0.01 -0.60 8.67
CA LEU A 88 -0.83 0.04 9.70
C LEU A 88 -1.93 -0.86 10.24
N PHE A 89 -2.40 -1.83 9.44
CA PHE A 89 -3.30 -2.89 9.90
C PHE A 89 -2.58 -4.05 10.62
N GLY A 90 -1.24 -4.01 10.74
CA GLY A 90 -0.46 -5.10 11.34
C GLY A 90 -0.31 -6.35 10.47
N ARG A 91 -0.64 -6.26 9.18
CA ARG A 91 -0.59 -7.37 8.21
C ARG A 91 0.70 -7.38 7.38
N GLN A 92 1.53 -6.35 7.51
CA GLN A 92 2.84 -6.22 6.86
C GLN A 92 3.88 -5.91 7.93
N THR A 93 5.16 -6.23 7.67
CA THR A 93 6.24 -5.98 8.62
C THR A 93 7.19 -4.89 8.14
N LYS A 94 7.88 -4.25 9.08
CA LYS A 94 8.90 -3.23 8.81
C LYS A 94 10.01 -3.80 7.93
N GLU A 95 10.50 -4.99 8.25
CA GLU A 95 11.58 -5.67 7.54
C GLU A 95 11.23 -5.91 6.07
N LYS A 96 9.96 -6.26 5.79
CA LYS A 96 9.49 -6.43 4.40
C LYS A 96 9.39 -5.11 3.66
N LEU A 97 8.96 -4.02 4.32
CA LEU A 97 8.97 -2.69 3.73
C LEU A 97 10.40 -2.23 3.42
N GLU A 98 11.34 -2.44 4.34
CA GLU A 98 12.76 -2.12 4.15
C GLU A 98 13.37 -2.94 3.01
N ASN A 99 12.90 -4.18 2.83
CA ASN A 99 13.31 -5.06 1.73
C ASN A 99 12.39 -4.97 0.49
N PHE A 100 11.72 -3.84 0.27
CA PHE A 100 10.86 -3.61 -0.89
C PHE A 100 11.56 -3.98 -2.21
N ARG A 101 10.89 -4.78 -3.05
CA ARG A 101 11.43 -5.38 -4.29
C ARG A 101 12.63 -6.32 -4.10
N GLY A 102 13.04 -6.61 -2.87
CA GLY A 102 14.05 -7.63 -2.58
C GLY A 102 13.44 -9.02 -2.46
N PHE A 103 14.31 -10.02 -2.42
CA PHE A 103 13.87 -11.40 -2.19
C PHE A 103 13.17 -11.52 -0.83
N LYS A 104 11.97 -12.06 -0.81
CA LYS A 104 11.09 -12.16 0.37
C LYS A 104 10.65 -10.81 0.98
N GLY A 105 10.92 -9.70 0.31
CA GLY A 105 10.40 -8.38 0.70
C GLY A 105 9.02 -8.09 0.12
N ALA A 106 8.48 -6.90 0.44
CA ALA A 106 7.23 -6.43 -0.13
C ALA A 106 7.31 -6.31 -1.66
N GLN A 107 6.34 -6.85 -2.36
CA GLN A 107 6.37 -6.96 -3.82
C GLN A 107 5.89 -5.68 -4.49
N SER A 108 6.53 -5.30 -5.61
CA SER A 108 6.03 -4.19 -6.44
C SER A 108 4.72 -4.54 -7.16
N TYR A 109 4.46 -5.82 -7.34
CA TYR A 109 3.20 -6.36 -7.82
C TYR A 109 2.60 -7.19 -6.69
N PRO A 110 1.66 -6.63 -5.90
CA PRO A 110 1.06 -7.37 -4.78
C PRO A 110 0.57 -8.74 -5.22
N SER A 111 0.92 -9.75 -4.45
CA SER A 111 0.73 -11.16 -4.82
C SER A 111 0.09 -11.95 -3.69
N ARG A 112 -1.02 -12.61 -3.98
CA ARG A 112 -1.71 -13.51 -3.03
C ARG A 112 -0.84 -14.66 -2.51
N THR A 113 0.22 -15.01 -3.23
CA THR A 113 1.07 -16.16 -2.90
C THR A 113 2.44 -15.79 -2.35
N LYS A 114 2.88 -14.54 -2.54
CA LYS A 114 4.23 -14.09 -2.15
C LYS A 114 4.22 -13.06 -1.01
N ASP A 115 3.19 -12.23 -0.97
CA ASP A 115 3.01 -11.26 0.11
C ASP A 115 2.30 -11.89 1.30
N THR A 116 2.53 -11.36 2.48
CA THR A 116 1.79 -11.69 3.71
C THR A 116 0.57 -10.80 3.90
N ASP A 117 0.45 -9.79 3.04
CA ASP A 117 -0.64 -8.84 3.04
C ASP A 117 -1.93 -9.51 2.55
N ASP A 118 -3.05 -8.89 2.87
CA ASP A 118 -4.38 -9.29 2.41
C ASP A 118 -4.58 -8.81 0.95
N VAL A 119 -4.03 -9.57 0.00
CA VAL A 119 -4.08 -9.27 -1.43
C VAL A 119 -5.24 -9.99 -2.09
N ASP A 120 -6.26 -9.27 -2.56
CA ASP A 120 -7.41 -9.85 -3.26
C ASP A 120 -7.05 -10.35 -4.67
N PHE A 121 -6.27 -9.59 -5.42
CA PHE A 121 -5.88 -9.91 -6.80
C PHE A 121 -4.38 -9.76 -7.01
N SER A 122 -3.76 -10.81 -7.55
CA SER A 122 -2.39 -10.74 -8.06
C SER A 122 -2.42 -10.20 -9.49
N THR A 123 -2.05 -8.94 -9.69
CA THR A 123 -2.02 -8.34 -11.02
C THR A 123 -0.79 -7.46 -11.24
N GLY A 124 -0.15 -7.63 -12.40
CA GLY A 124 0.95 -6.79 -12.87
C GLY A 124 0.55 -5.91 -14.05
N SER A 125 -0.61 -6.13 -14.63
CA SER A 125 -1.12 -5.37 -15.77
C SER A 125 -1.89 -4.13 -15.33
N VAL A 126 -1.63 -3.00 -15.96
CA VAL A 126 -2.28 -1.72 -15.63
C VAL A 126 -3.80 -1.76 -15.88
N GLY A 127 -4.26 -2.46 -16.91
CA GLY A 127 -5.69 -2.53 -17.26
C GLY A 127 -6.41 -3.80 -16.76
N LEU A 128 -5.68 -4.88 -16.53
CA LEU A 128 -6.27 -6.17 -16.19
C LEU A 128 -6.99 -6.17 -14.82
N GLY A 129 -6.52 -5.35 -13.87
CA GLY A 129 -7.17 -5.22 -12.56
C GLY A 129 -8.63 -4.79 -12.66
N VAL A 130 -8.95 -3.88 -13.57
CA VAL A 130 -10.33 -3.44 -13.83
C VAL A 130 -11.19 -4.61 -14.34
N ALA A 131 -10.66 -5.38 -15.29
CA ALA A 131 -11.35 -6.55 -15.80
C ALA A 131 -11.55 -7.63 -14.72
N GLN A 132 -10.52 -7.87 -13.91
CA GLN A 132 -10.62 -8.85 -12.82
C GLN A 132 -11.70 -8.48 -11.79
N THR A 133 -11.78 -7.20 -11.39
CA THR A 133 -12.81 -6.76 -10.44
C THR A 133 -14.22 -6.73 -11.04
N LEU A 134 -14.34 -6.56 -12.35
CA LEU A 134 -15.64 -6.58 -13.02
C LEU A 134 -16.24 -8.00 -13.11
N PHE A 135 -15.38 -9.03 -13.22
CA PHE A 135 -15.80 -10.42 -13.41
C PHE A 135 -15.60 -11.30 -12.18
N SER A 136 -15.28 -10.74 -11.01
CA SER A 136 -15.18 -11.46 -9.74
C SER A 136 -16.43 -11.27 -8.90
#